data_80251e8e54b2294fa4503e7be211c412
#
_entry.id   80251e8e54b2294fa4503e7be211c412
#
_cell.length_a   1.000
_cell.length_b   1.000
_cell.length_c   1.000
_cell.angle_alpha   90.00
_cell.angle_beta   90.00
_cell.angle_gamma   90.00
#
_symmetry.space_group_name_H-M   'P 1'
#
loop_
_entity.id
_entity.type
_entity.pdbx_description
1 polymer ?
#
loop_
_entity_poly.entity_id
_entity_poly.type
_entity_poly.pdbx_seq_one_letter_code
_entity_poly.pdbx_strand_id
1 'polypeptide(L)'
;MRILRWVLFFKGHPVSTFDHSALIQDINASLAPFRKAQPEAMAGFGALAKAAITDGALSAKQKELIALAIGVTQRCSGCIGFHVKALQRLECTRAEFEEMLSVCVYMGGGPALMYAAEAIAAWDKMHAAAAATAV
;
A
#
# COMPACT_ATOMS: atom_id res chain seq x y z
N MET A 1 -6.69 -34.42 -7.77
CA MET A 1 -6.61 -34.40 -6.30
C MET A 1 -5.21 -34.03 -5.78
N ARG A 2 -4.49 -33.11 -6.44
CA ARG A 2 -3.14 -32.66 -6.03
C ARG A 2 -3.04 -31.15 -5.71
N ILE A 3 -4.10 -30.39 -5.93
CA ILE A 3 -4.10 -28.92 -5.71
C ILE A 3 -4.27 -28.54 -4.23
N LEU A 4 -4.90 -29.41 -3.43
CA LEU A 4 -5.15 -29.13 -2.00
C LEU A 4 -3.89 -29.16 -1.10
N ARG A 5 -2.80 -29.74 -1.60
CA ARG A 5 -1.54 -29.89 -0.81
C ARG A 5 -0.71 -28.62 -0.77
N TRP A 6 -0.92 -27.70 -1.71
CA TRP A 6 -0.22 -26.40 -1.74
C TRP A 6 -0.79 -25.37 -0.78
N VAL A 7 -2.09 -25.48 -0.48
CA VAL A 7 -2.77 -24.53 0.42
C VAL A 7 -2.37 -24.69 1.89
N LEU A 8 -1.94 -25.90 2.29
CA LEU A 8 -1.55 -26.20 3.68
C LEU A 8 -0.10 -25.80 4.02
N PHE A 9 0.73 -25.51 3.02
CA PHE A 9 2.14 -25.16 3.24
C PHE A 9 2.35 -23.71 3.66
N PHE A 10 1.33 -22.85 3.51
CA PHE A 10 1.41 -21.43 3.85
C PHE A 10 0.88 -21.08 5.24
N LYS A 11 0.43 -22.04 6.03
CA LYS A 11 0.05 -21.78 7.43
C LYS A 11 1.32 -21.70 8.29
N GLY A 12 1.76 -20.48 8.57
CA GLY A 12 2.68 -20.21 9.67
C GLY A 12 4.06 -19.64 9.36
N HIS A 13 4.37 -19.26 8.11
CA HIS A 13 5.60 -18.50 7.85
C HIS A 13 5.28 -17.00 7.85
N PRO A 14 6.05 -16.18 8.59
CA PRO A 14 5.96 -14.73 8.43
C PRO A 14 6.34 -14.39 6.98
N VAL A 15 5.38 -13.91 6.20
CA VAL A 15 5.50 -13.73 4.75
C VAL A 15 6.52 -12.65 4.37
N SER A 16 6.99 -11.85 5.30
CA SER A 16 8.08 -10.89 5.07
C SER A 16 8.61 -10.33 6.38
N THR A 17 9.94 -10.26 6.52
CA THR A 17 10.63 -9.43 7.53
C THR A 17 10.60 -7.95 7.16
N PHE A 18 10.18 -7.60 5.96
CA PHE A 18 10.13 -6.24 5.45
C PHE A 18 9.04 -5.43 6.16
N ASP A 19 9.44 -4.27 6.71
CA ASP A 19 8.56 -3.39 7.47
C ASP A 19 8.29 -2.09 6.71
N HIS A 20 7.09 -1.98 6.14
CA HIS A 20 6.67 -0.80 5.40
C HIS A 20 6.49 0.43 6.30
N SER A 21 6.17 0.25 7.58
CA SER A 21 6.09 1.37 8.53
C SER A 21 7.46 1.98 8.75
N ALA A 22 8.50 1.15 8.93
CA ALA A 22 9.88 1.61 9.02
C ALA A 22 10.33 2.24 7.69
N LEU A 23 10.03 1.63 6.55
CA LEU A 23 10.37 2.17 5.23
C LEU A 23 9.82 3.58 5.02
N ILE A 24 8.53 3.82 5.29
CA ILE A 24 7.95 5.15 5.09
C ILE A 24 8.48 6.19 6.08
N GLN A 25 8.91 5.79 7.28
CA GLN A 25 9.63 6.66 8.21
C GLN A 25 11.00 7.05 7.64
N ASP A 26 11.77 6.09 7.14
CA ASP A 26 13.08 6.34 6.53
C ASP A 26 12.97 7.21 5.28
N ILE A 27 11.99 6.98 4.42
CA ILE A 27 11.70 7.84 3.26
C ILE A 27 11.42 9.28 3.72
N ASN A 28 10.56 9.46 4.70
CA ASN A 28 10.23 10.80 5.22
C ASN A 28 11.44 11.51 5.82
N ALA A 29 12.27 10.80 6.58
CA ALA A 29 13.50 11.32 7.14
C ALA A 29 14.50 11.73 6.04
N SER A 30 14.67 10.88 5.02
CA SER A 30 15.57 11.14 3.88
C SER A 30 15.09 12.31 3.02
N LEU A 31 13.77 12.51 2.89
CA LEU A 31 13.20 13.62 2.15
C LEU A 31 13.20 14.95 2.91
N ALA A 32 13.42 14.96 4.22
CA ALA A 32 13.37 16.20 5.01
C ALA A 32 14.36 17.27 4.53
N PRO A 33 15.65 16.96 4.25
CA PRO A 33 16.57 17.93 3.67
C PRO A 33 16.17 18.38 2.27
N PHE A 34 15.64 17.46 1.46
CA PHE A 34 15.19 17.76 0.10
C PHE A 34 14.01 18.73 0.08
N ARG A 35 13.05 18.56 1.00
CA ARG A 35 11.93 19.50 1.17
C ARG A 35 12.39 20.92 1.50
N LYS A 36 13.49 21.05 2.28
CA LYS A 36 14.09 22.36 2.58
C LYS A 36 14.82 22.96 1.38
N ALA A 37 15.47 22.11 0.57
CA ALA A 37 16.24 22.56 -0.58
C ALA A 37 15.35 22.89 -1.78
N GLN A 38 14.17 22.25 -1.92
CA GLN A 38 13.25 22.40 -3.04
C GLN A 38 11.81 22.64 -2.55
N PRO A 39 11.55 23.74 -1.80
CA PRO A 39 10.26 23.94 -1.13
C PRO A 39 9.10 24.12 -2.12
N GLU A 40 9.30 24.83 -3.23
CA GLU A 40 8.25 25.08 -4.23
C GLU A 40 7.86 23.80 -4.96
N ALA A 41 8.82 23.00 -5.40
CA ALA A 41 8.56 21.73 -6.05
C ALA A 41 7.81 20.76 -5.13
N MET A 42 8.21 20.68 -3.87
CA MET A 42 7.56 19.82 -2.89
C MET A 42 6.16 20.30 -2.52
N ALA A 43 5.96 21.61 -2.42
CA ALA A 43 4.64 22.20 -2.21
C ALA A 43 3.72 21.94 -3.42
N GLY A 44 4.23 22.07 -4.64
CA GLY A 44 3.51 21.75 -5.87
C GLY A 44 3.09 20.28 -5.95
N PHE A 45 3.99 19.36 -5.60
CA PHE A 45 3.66 17.93 -5.53
C PHE A 45 2.59 17.63 -4.47
N GLY A 46 2.71 18.23 -3.29
CA GLY A 46 1.71 18.08 -2.22
C GLY A 46 0.34 18.61 -2.61
N ALA A 47 0.28 19.78 -3.28
CA ALA A 47 -0.95 20.34 -3.80
C ALA A 47 -1.60 19.45 -4.87
N LEU A 48 -0.80 18.90 -5.79
CA LEU A 48 -1.25 17.94 -6.80
C LEU A 48 -1.84 16.68 -6.14
N ALA A 49 -1.11 16.09 -5.20
CA ALA A 49 -1.55 14.89 -4.48
C ALA A 49 -2.88 15.14 -3.75
N LYS A 50 -2.99 16.26 -3.03
CA LYS A 50 -4.22 16.64 -2.33
C LYS A 50 -5.39 16.80 -3.28
N ALA A 51 -5.22 17.53 -4.39
CA ALA A 51 -6.27 17.73 -5.37
C ALA A 51 -6.73 16.42 -6.03
N ALA A 52 -5.77 15.53 -6.34
CA ALA A 52 -6.06 14.25 -6.98
C ALA A 52 -6.86 13.31 -6.08
N ILE A 53 -6.59 13.29 -4.75
CA ILE A 53 -7.22 12.35 -3.80
C ILE A 53 -8.51 12.91 -3.17
N THR A 54 -8.78 14.19 -3.26
CA THR A 54 -10.01 14.78 -2.70
C THR A 54 -11.27 14.13 -3.29
N ASP A 55 -12.30 13.92 -2.44
CA ASP A 55 -13.59 13.40 -2.86
C ASP A 55 -14.19 14.18 -4.04
N GLY A 56 -14.74 13.44 -4.99
CA GLY A 56 -15.39 13.98 -6.17
C GLY A 56 -16.36 12.95 -6.74
N ALA A 57 -16.40 12.77 -8.05
CA ALA A 57 -17.17 11.69 -8.67
C ALA A 57 -16.71 10.31 -8.17
N LEU A 58 -15.44 10.17 -7.83
CA LEU A 58 -14.87 9.03 -7.09
C LEU A 58 -14.59 9.48 -5.66
N SER A 59 -14.83 8.60 -4.69
CA SER A 59 -14.44 8.86 -3.30
C SER A 59 -12.93 8.83 -3.11
N ALA A 60 -12.45 9.49 -2.05
CA ALA A 60 -11.04 9.42 -1.66
C ALA A 60 -10.56 7.96 -1.50
N LYS A 61 -11.38 7.09 -0.92
CA LYS A 61 -11.07 5.66 -0.78
C LYS A 61 -10.88 4.97 -2.13
N GLN A 62 -11.77 5.22 -3.10
CA GLN A 62 -11.63 4.67 -4.45
C GLN A 62 -10.35 5.17 -5.13
N LYS A 63 -10.02 6.45 -4.96
CA LYS A 63 -8.80 7.05 -5.51
C LYS A 63 -7.55 6.49 -4.86
N GLU A 64 -7.56 6.23 -3.56
CA GLU A 64 -6.45 5.58 -2.85
C GLU A 64 -6.28 4.11 -3.28
N LEU A 65 -7.37 3.38 -3.57
CA LEU A 65 -7.29 2.04 -4.16
C LEU A 65 -6.65 2.09 -5.56
N ILE A 66 -7.00 3.07 -6.39
CA ILE A 66 -6.36 3.28 -7.70
C ILE A 66 -4.87 3.59 -7.54
N ALA A 67 -4.52 4.48 -6.60
CA ALA A 67 -3.12 4.84 -6.33
C ALA A 67 -2.30 3.63 -5.86
N LEU A 68 -2.86 2.80 -4.97
CA LEU A 68 -2.21 1.57 -4.55
C LEU A 68 -2.06 0.58 -5.70
N ALA A 69 -3.08 0.42 -6.56
CA ALA A 69 -3.00 -0.44 -7.73
C ALA A 69 -1.85 -0.03 -8.67
N ILE A 70 -1.69 1.26 -8.91
CA ILE A 70 -0.57 1.80 -9.68
C ILE A 70 0.76 1.51 -8.98
N GLY A 71 0.85 1.73 -7.66
CA GLY A 71 2.04 1.44 -6.87
C GLY A 71 2.46 -0.02 -6.93
N VAL A 72 1.51 -0.96 -6.84
CA VAL A 72 1.74 -2.40 -6.96
C VAL A 72 2.27 -2.75 -8.36
N THR A 73 1.64 -2.27 -9.42
CA THR A 73 2.02 -2.58 -10.80
C THR A 73 3.32 -1.92 -11.21
N GLN A 74 3.64 -0.75 -10.64
CA GLN A 74 4.93 -0.07 -10.82
C GLN A 74 6.04 -0.56 -9.87
N ARG A 75 5.77 -1.53 -9.02
CA ARG A 75 6.76 -2.13 -8.11
C ARG A 75 7.36 -1.11 -7.13
N CYS A 76 6.51 -0.26 -6.57
CA CYS A 76 6.92 0.82 -5.68
C CYS A 76 6.60 0.49 -4.21
N SER A 77 7.55 -0.07 -3.48
CA SER A 77 7.37 -0.44 -2.06
C SER A 77 7.00 0.74 -1.17
N GLY A 78 7.60 1.92 -1.43
CA GLY A 78 7.23 3.16 -0.73
C GLY A 78 5.77 3.55 -0.97
N CYS A 79 5.32 3.49 -2.23
CA CYS A 79 3.93 3.76 -2.59
C CYS A 79 2.98 2.78 -1.89
N ILE A 80 3.32 1.49 -1.86
CA ILE A 80 2.55 0.48 -1.14
C ILE A 80 2.37 0.88 0.33
N GLY A 81 3.45 1.22 1.01
CA GLY A 81 3.41 1.62 2.42
C GLY A 81 2.53 2.85 2.66
N PHE A 82 2.70 3.91 1.89
CA PHE A 82 1.91 5.14 2.05
C PHE A 82 0.42 4.94 1.75
N HIS A 83 0.07 4.22 0.68
CA HIS A 83 -1.33 4.04 0.27
C HIS A 83 -2.06 2.99 1.12
N VAL A 84 -1.39 1.92 1.59
CA VAL A 84 -1.97 1.01 2.59
C VAL A 84 -2.31 1.76 3.88
N LYS A 85 -1.41 2.64 4.36
CA LYS A 85 -1.67 3.47 5.54
C LYS A 85 -2.85 4.45 5.32
N ALA A 86 -2.97 5.03 4.13
CA ALA A 86 -4.08 5.91 3.79
C ALA A 86 -5.41 5.15 3.74
N LEU A 87 -5.43 3.96 3.12
CA LEU A 87 -6.61 3.10 3.05
C LEU A 87 -7.09 2.63 4.42
N GLN A 88 -6.16 2.36 5.35
CA GLN A 88 -6.50 2.06 6.74
C GLN A 88 -7.27 3.21 7.41
N ARG A 89 -6.83 4.46 7.21
CA ARG A 89 -7.52 5.66 7.75
C ARG A 89 -8.89 5.90 7.10
N LEU A 90 -9.07 5.45 5.87
CA LEU A 90 -10.32 5.55 5.11
C LEU A 90 -11.24 4.33 5.31
N GLU A 91 -10.92 3.49 6.29
CA GLU A 91 -11.71 2.31 6.66
C GLU A 91 -11.98 1.37 5.47
N CYS A 92 -10.98 1.23 4.59
CA CYS A 92 -11.03 0.26 3.50
C CYS A 92 -11.11 -1.14 4.08
N THR A 93 -12.04 -1.94 3.58
CA THR A 93 -12.19 -3.32 4.00
C THR A 93 -11.15 -4.22 3.35
N ARG A 94 -10.87 -5.36 3.99
CA ARG A 94 -9.99 -6.39 3.41
C ARG A 94 -10.51 -6.88 2.05
N ALA A 95 -11.82 -7.03 1.90
CA ALA A 95 -12.44 -7.47 0.65
C ALA A 95 -12.20 -6.46 -0.48
N GLU A 96 -12.43 -5.16 -0.24
CA GLU A 96 -12.15 -4.10 -1.23
C GLU A 96 -10.68 -4.09 -1.67
N PHE A 97 -9.78 -4.24 -0.71
CA PHE A 97 -8.36 -4.29 -0.97
C PHE A 97 -7.95 -5.53 -1.81
N GLU A 98 -8.46 -6.72 -1.48
CA GLU A 98 -8.15 -7.95 -2.21
C GLU A 98 -8.75 -7.97 -3.63
N GLU A 99 -9.94 -7.44 -3.82
CA GLU A 99 -10.53 -7.27 -5.15
C GLU A 99 -9.68 -6.34 -6.02
N MET A 100 -9.21 -5.23 -5.49
CA MET A 100 -8.28 -4.33 -6.19
C MET A 100 -7.00 -5.07 -6.58
N LEU A 101 -6.40 -5.86 -5.68
CA LEU A 101 -5.19 -6.64 -5.99
C LEU A 101 -5.42 -7.66 -7.11
N SER A 102 -6.61 -8.24 -7.20
CA SER A 102 -6.95 -9.16 -8.29
C SER A 102 -6.88 -8.48 -9.66
N VAL A 103 -7.29 -7.22 -9.74
CA VAL A 103 -7.16 -6.40 -10.96
C VAL A 103 -5.69 -6.13 -11.29
N CYS A 104 -4.87 -5.83 -10.27
CA CYS A 104 -3.43 -5.66 -10.47
C CYS A 104 -2.77 -6.90 -11.07
N VAL A 105 -3.13 -8.09 -10.57
CA VAL A 105 -2.61 -9.37 -11.07
C VAL A 105 -3.08 -9.63 -12.51
N TYR A 106 -4.35 -9.37 -12.81
CA TYR A 106 -4.89 -9.49 -14.16
C TYR A 106 -4.13 -8.62 -15.17
N MET A 107 -3.88 -7.37 -14.82
CA MET A 107 -3.26 -6.40 -15.71
C MET A 107 -1.72 -6.48 -15.72
N GLY A 108 -1.10 -6.82 -14.60
CA GLY A 108 0.35 -6.78 -14.41
C GLY A 108 1.05 -8.14 -14.41
N GLY A 109 0.30 -9.23 -14.39
CA GLY A 109 0.86 -10.60 -14.44
C GLY A 109 1.67 -10.99 -13.21
N GLY A 110 2.62 -11.92 -13.40
CA GLY A 110 3.45 -12.49 -12.33
C GLY A 110 4.17 -11.47 -11.45
N PRO A 111 4.83 -10.44 -12.00
CA PRO A 111 5.45 -9.40 -11.18
C PRO A 111 4.47 -8.65 -10.27
N ALA A 112 3.28 -8.35 -10.76
CA ALA A 112 2.24 -7.72 -9.94
C ALA A 112 1.73 -8.65 -8.82
N LEU A 113 1.69 -9.96 -9.07
CA LEU A 113 1.36 -10.95 -8.03
C LEU A 113 2.38 -10.93 -6.88
N MET A 114 3.67 -10.79 -7.18
CA MET A 114 4.71 -10.70 -6.15
C MET A 114 4.55 -9.41 -5.30
N TYR A 115 4.27 -8.28 -5.95
CA TYR A 115 4.01 -7.03 -5.23
C TYR A 115 2.64 -6.98 -4.56
N ALA A 116 1.64 -7.73 -5.05
CA ALA A 116 0.40 -7.96 -4.32
C ALA A 116 0.65 -8.70 -2.99
N ALA A 117 1.53 -9.70 -2.99
CA ALA A 117 1.94 -10.37 -1.75
C ALA A 117 2.64 -9.41 -0.77
N GLU A 118 3.47 -8.49 -1.28
CA GLU A 118 4.09 -7.44 -0.48
C GLU A 118 3.04 -6.48 0.12
N ALA A 119 2.05 -6.06 -0.67
CA ALA A 119 0.95 -5.21 -0.21
C ALA A 119 0.09 -5.90 0.86
N ILE A 120 -0.16 -7.20 0.73
CA ILE A 120 -0.85 -8.01 1.74
C ILE A 120 -0.06 -8.03 3.05
N ALA A 121 1.25 -8.25 2.99
CA ALA A 121 2.10 -8.23 4.18
C ALA A 121 2.10 -6.85 4.86
N ALA A 122 2.12 -5.76 4.08
CA ALA A 122 2.01 -4.39 4.60
C ALA A 122 0.67 -4.16 5.30
N TRP A 123 -0.42 -4.58 4.67
CA TRP A 123 -1.78 -4.51 5.23
C TRP A 123 -1.86 -5.22 6.58
N ASP A 124 -1.45 -6.49 6.63
CA ASP A 124 -1.55 -7.30 7.84
C ASP A 124 -0.75 -6.72 9.00
N LYS A 125 0.48 -6.29 8.76
CA LYS A 125 1.33 -5.68 9.80
C LYS A 125 0.79 -4.35 10.29
N MET A 126 0.36 -3.46 9.41
CA MET A 126 -0.14 -2.14 9.78
C MET A 126 -1.46 -2.21 10.54
N HIS A 127 -2.36 -3.14 10.16
CA HIS A 127 -3.63 -3.33 10.87
C HIS A 127 -3.42 -4.00 12.24
N ALA A 128 -2.50 -4.96 12.35
CA ALA A 128 -2.14 -5.55 13.63
C ALA A 128 -1.53 -4.52 14.59
N ALA A 129 -0.65 -3.64 14.11
CA ALA A 129 -0.06 -2.57 14.91
C ALA A 129 -1.11 -1.55 15.38
N ALA A 130 -2.05 -1.17 14.53
CA ALA A 130 -3.13 -0.25 14.88
C ALA A 130 -4.06 -0.86 15.94
N ALA A 131 -4.41 -2.14 15.86
CA ALA A 131 -5.21 -2.84 16.84
C ALA A 131 -4.49 -2.90 18.22
N ALA A 132 -3.18 -3.08 18.26
CA ALA A 132 -2.39 -3.12 19.49
C ALA A 132 -2.30 -1.77 20.21
N THR A 133 -2.41 -0.65 19.48
CA THR A 133 -2.38 0.71 20.05
C THR A 133 -3.74 1.22 20.50
N ALA A 134 -4.84 0.54 20.15
CA ALA A 134 -6.21 0.89 20.51
C ALA A 134 -6.67 0.28 21.87
N VAL A 135 -5.82 -0.51 22.54
CA VAL A 135 -6.02 -1.12 23.86
C VAL A 135 -5.25 -0.33 24.90
#